data_270ced32fb9f72ed49c5558c82cd26e8
#
_entry.id   270ced32fb9f72ed49c5558c82cd26e8
#
_cell.length_a   1.000
_cell.length_b   1.000
_cell.length_c   1.000
_cell.angle_alpha   90.00
_cell.angle_beta   90.00
_cell.angle_gamma   90.00
#
_symmetry.space_group_name_H-M   'P 1'
#
loop_
_entity.id
_entity.type
_entity.pdbx_description
1 polymer ?
#
loop_
_entity_poly.entity_id
_entity_poly.type
_entity_poly.pdbx_seq_one_letter_code
_entity_poly.pdbx_strand_id
1 'polypeptide(L)'
;FFSSRRRHTRYISVTGVQTCALPIWAGVLPADADQFNSLSEKLITRFRTIFPNGGFVHFSSDADFVEDRQTVRFLEDLAQQAGLEPQFVAIDQIGLNADGRFVDHENWIIQAMFKLYPWEQMLRDDYAAPLPTADVRVLEPAWKSILSNKAILPLLWERHKGHPNLLEAYFEGDPGQATLGNSYVRKPLFSREGANVELIDRGVSAEAVVDGGYGQGRFIRQALHDTPRFDDAHVIVGSWVVGDEPAGMSLREDAGRITRDTSRFVPHFIRD
;
A
#
# COMPACT_ATOMS: atom_id res chain seq x y z
N PHE A 1 -9.32 -19.96 -5.55
CA PHE A 1 -9.10 -18.55 -5.62
C PHE A 1 -7.90 -18.20 -6.48
N PHE A 2 -6.78 -18.83 -6.21
CA PHE A 2 -5.57 -18.74 -7.00
C PHE A 2 -5.36 -20.02 -7.82
N SER A 3 -6.41 -20.47 -8.50
CA SER A 3 -6.44 -21.82 -9.09
C SER A 3 -5.67 -21.99 -10.38
N SER A 4 -5.16 -20.92 -11.00
CA SER A 4 -4.42 -21.06 -12.25
C SER A 4 -3.14 -20.24 -12.28
N ARG A 5 -2.01 -20.90 -12.53
CA ARG A 5 -0.69 -20.29 -12.72
C ARG A 5 -0.70 -19.14 -13.74
N ARG A 6 -1.51 -19.25 -14.79
CA ARG A 6 -1.61 -18.24 -15.85
C ARG A 6 -2.25 -16.95 -15.37
N ARG A 7 -3.09 -16.97 -14.34
CA ARG A 7 -3.67 -15.77 -13.77
C ARG A 7 -2.64 -14.97 -12.96
N HIS A 8 -1.77 -15.64 -12.22
CA HIS A 8 -0.77 -14.98 -11.39
C HIS A 8 0.28 -14.21 -12.18
N THR A 9 0.66 -14.70 -13.35
CA THR A 9 1.62 -14.03 -14.22
C THR A 9 1.01 -12.91 -15.06
N ARG A 10 -0.33 -12.80 -15.11
CA ARG A 10 -1.05 -11.80 -15.90
C ARG A 10 -1.62 -10.65 -15.06
N TYR A 11 -1.80 -10.83 -13.77
CA TYR A 11 -2.25 -9.76 -12.89
C TYR A 11 -1.08 -8.89 -12.49
N ILE A 12 -0.80 -7.97 -13.37
CA ILE A 12 0.33 -7.05 -13.29
C ILE A 12 0.09 -5.99 -12.22
N SER A 13 -1.16 -5.68 -11.93
CA SER A 13 -1.58 -4.66 -10.99
C SER A 13 -2.14 -5.19 -9.67
N VAL A 14 -1.75 -6.40 -9.31
CA VAL A 14 -2.12 -6.99 -8.02
C VAL A 14 -1.50 -6.17 -6.89
N THR A 15 -2.29 -5.78 -5.92
CA THR A 15 -1.80 -5.07 -4.74
C THR A 15 -0.73 -5.88 -4.03
N GLY A 16 0.18 -5.20 -3.34
CA GLY A 16 1.27 -5.86 -2.61
C GLY A 16 0.80 -6.98 -1.68
N VAL A 17 -0.41 -6.88 -1.11
CA VAL A 17 -1.01 -7.94 -0.29
C VAL A 17 -1.17 -9.25 -1.06
N GLN A 18 -1.71 -9.18 -2.28
CA GLN A 18 -1.88 -10.38 -3.09
C GLN A 18 -0.53 -11.01 -3.46
N THR A 19 0.49 -10.20 -3.68
CA THR A 19 1.81 -10.69 -4.07
C THR A 19 2.53 -11.40 -2.95
N CYS A 20 2.47 -10.88 -1.74
CA CYS A 20 3.02 -11.57 -0.57
C CYS A 20 2.20 -12.80 -0.21
N ALA A 21 0.89 -12.76 -0.48
CA ALA A 21 -0.01 -13.88 -0.25
C ALA A 21 -0.01 -14.91 -1.38
N LEU A 22 0.65 -14.64 -2.51
CA LEU A 22 0.85 -15.64 -3.55
C LEU A 22 1.81 -16.70 -3.02
N PRO A 23 1.31 -17.85 -2.55
CA PRO A 23 2.20 -18.94 -2.25
C PRO A 23 2.91 -19.32 -3.56
N ILE A 24 4.21 -19.46 -3.50
CA ILE A 24 4.87 -20.24 -4.54
C ILE A 24 4.22 -21.61 -4.46
N TRP A 25 3.63 -22.01 -5.56
CA TRP A 25 2.94 -23.28 -5.64
C TRP A 25 3.84 -24.40 -5.12
N ALA A 26 3.31 -25.23 -4.24
CA ALA A 26 4.07 -26.32 -3.64
C ALA A 26 4.79 -27.23 -4.67
N GLY A 27 4.32 -27.26 -5.92
CA GLY A 27 4.98 -27.98 -7.01
C GLY A 27 6.01 -27.17 -7.82
N VAL A 28 6.28 -25.91 -7.46
CA VAL A 28 7.25 -25.04 -8.15
C VAL A 28 8.36 -24.60 -7.20
N LEU A 29 8.07 -24.52 -5.91
CA LEU A 29 9.10 -24.25 -4.91
C LEU A 29 10.05 -25.45 -4.84
N PRO A 30 11.37 -25.25 -5.02
CA PRO A 30 12.34 -26.31 -4.78
C PRO A 30 12.21 -26.85 -3.34
N ALA A 31 12.42 -28.16 -3.17
CA ALA A 31 12.22 -28.80 -1.88
C ALA A 31 13.17 -28.31 -0.76
N ASP A 32 14.26 -27.67 -1.17
CA ASP A 32 15.30 -27.06 -0.33
C ASP A 32 15.18 -25.53 -0.20
N ALA A 33 14.04 -24.98 -0.60
CA ALA A 33 13.83 -23.52 -0.61
C ALA A 33 12.72 -23.11 0.36
N ASP A 34 12.87 -21.92 0.91
CA ASP A 34 11.90 -21.27 1.77
C ASP A 34 11.43 -19.92 1.16
N GLN A 35 10.42 -19.34 1.74
CA GLN A 35 9.90 -18.02 1.36
C GLN A 35 9.71 -17.16 2.60
N PHE A 36 10.21 -15.92 2.57
CA PHE A 36 9.92 -14.96 3.61
C PHE A 36 8.47 -14.45 3.45
N ASN A 37 7.53 -15.22 3.94
CA ASN A 37 6.11 -14.95 3.88
C ASN A 37 5.35 -15.58 5.06
N SER A 38 5.14 -14.79 6.09
CA SER A 38 4.30 -15.12 7.26
C SER A 38 3.12 -14.15 7.37
N LEU A 39 2.72 -13.56 6.24
CA LEU A 39 1.72 -12.48 6.20
C LEU A 39 0.36 -12.97 6.71
N SER A 40 -0.11 -14.12 6.23
CA SER A 40 -1.41 -14.67 6.60
C SER A 40 -1.50 -14.97 8.09
N GLU A 41 -0.50 -15.66 8.62
CA GLU A 41 -0.44 -16.07 10.03
C GLU A 41 -0.39 -14.85 10.97
N LYS A 42 0.41 -13.85 10.59
CA LYS A 42 0.53 -12.61 11.38
C LYS A 42 -0.73 -11.75 11.30
N LEU A 43 -1.38 -11.67 10.15
CA LEU A 43 -2.65 -10.97 10.01
C LEU A 43 -3.76 -11.65 10.84
N ILE A 44 -3.87 -12.98 10.79
CA ILE A 44 -4.83 -13.74 11.62
C ILE A 44 -4.56 -13.46 13.11
N THR A 45 -3.30 -13.56 13.53
CA THR A 45 -2.91 -13.28 14.92
C THR A 45 -3.22 -11.83 15.30
N ARG A 46 -2.99 -10.89 14.40
CA ARG A 46 -3.28 -9.47 14.63
C ARG A 46 -4.77 -9.20 14.74
N PHE A 47 -5.60 -9.81 13.90
CA PHE A 47 -7.06 -9.72 14.03
C PHE A 47 -7.54 -10.23 15.38
N ARG A 48 -7.06 -11.38 15.85
CA ARG A 48 -7.38 -11.91 17.19
C ARG A 48 -6.95 -10.97 18.31
N THR A 49 -5.81 -10.30 18.17
CA THR A 49 -5.32 -9.32 19.15
C THR A 49 -6.20 -8.06 19.19
N ILE A 50 -6.65 -7.58 18.03
CA ILE A 50 -7.46 -6.39 17.91
C ILE A 50 -8.91 -6.66 18.38
N PHE A 51 -9.42 -7.86 18.14
CA PHE A 51 -10.78 -8.28 18.43
C PHE A 51 -10.77 -9.58 19.26
N PRO A 52 -10.36 -9.52 20.53
CA PRO A 52 -10.19 -10.72 21.36
C PRO A 52 -11.49 -11.47 21.64
N ASN A 53 -12.63 -10.79 21.51
CA ASN A 53 -13.96 -11.36 21.72
C ASN A 53 -14.69 -11.70 20.41
N GLY A 54 -13.98 -11.67 19.27
CA GLY A 54 -14.62 -11.81 17.97
C GLY A 54 -15.46 -10.60 17.59
N GLY A 55 -16.46 -10.81 16.75
CA GLY A 55 -17.47 -9.83 16.40
C GLY A 55 -17.49 -9.44 14.92
N PHE A 56 -18.42 -8.56 14.59
CA PHE A 56 -18.65 -8.04 13.24
C PHE A 56 -17.58 -7.02 12.86
N VAL A 57 -17.00 -7.18 11.68
CA VAL A 57 -16.07 -6.20 11.09
C VAL A 57 -16.45 -5.98 9.64
N HIS A 58 -16.72 -4.75 9.28
CA HIS A 58 -16.96 -4.37 7.89
C HIS A 58 -15.65 -4.24 7.15
N PHE A 59 -15.68 -4.65 5.89
CA PHE A 59 -14.59 -4.52 4.94
C PHE A 59 -15.06 -3.71 3.75
N SER A 60 -14.29 -2.72 3.33
CA SER A 60 -14.72 -1.79 2.30
C SER A 60 -13.64 -1.49 1.27
N SER A 61 -14.03 -1.41 0.03
CA SER A 61 -13.27 -0.89 -1.10
C SER A 61 -14.24 -0.34 -2.15
N ASP A 62 -13.68 0.25 -3.20
CA ASP A 62 -14.41 0.43 -4.44
C ASP A 62 -14.79 -0.96 -4.99
N ALA A 63 -16.08 -1.16 -5.29
CA ALA A 63 -16.58 -2.45 -5.76
C ALA A 63 -16.24 -2.71 -7.23
N ASP A 64 -16.05 -1.66 -8.02
CA ASP A 64 -15.78 -1.74 -9.46
C ASP A 64 -14.30 -2.03 -9.73
N PHE A 65 -13.42 -1.75 -8.77
CA PHE A 65 -12.01 -2.11 -8.85
C PHE A 65 -11.77 -3.55 -8.40
N VAL A 66 -11.67 -4.43 -9.38
CA VAL A 66 -11.51 -5.89 -9.14
C VAL A 66 -10.33 -6.21 -8.23
N GLU A 67 -9.23 -5.49 -8.35
CA GLU A 67 -8.01 -5.73 -7.57
C GLU A 67 -8.18 -5.35 -6.11
N ASP A 68 -8.77 -4.20 -5.84
CA ASP A 68 -9.07 -3.74 -4.49
C ASP A 68 -10.05 -4.71 -3.84
N ARG A 69 -11.10 -5.10 -4.57
CA ARG A 69 -12.06 -6.08 -4.07
C ARG A 69 -11.43 -7.44 -3.76
N GLN A 70 -10.51 -7.91 -4.57
CA GLN A 70 -9.79 -9.17 -4.31
C GLN A 70 -8.87 -9.07 -3.10
N THR A 71 -8.21 -7.93 -2.92
CA THR A 71 -7.39 -7.68 -1.73
C THR A 71 -8.23 -7.67 -0.47
N VAL A 72 -9.36 -6.98 -0.49
CA VAL A 72 -10.29 -6.94 0.63
C VAL A 72 -10.83 -8.33 0.94
N ARG A 73 -11.21 -9.10 -0.09
CA ARG A 73 -11.68 -10.48 0.07
C ARG A 73 -10.64 -11.42 0.71
N PHE A 74 -9.38 -11.24 0.38
CA PHE A 74 -8.32 -11.96 1.06
C PHE A 74 -8.27 -11.64 2.57
N LEU A 75 -8.43 -10.36 2.93
CA LEU A 75 -8.46 -9.95 4.33
C LEU A 75 -9.73 -10.42 5.05
N GLU A 76 -10.89 -10.45 4.37
CA GLU A 76 -12.13 -11.05 4.88
C GLU A 76 -11.93 -12.52 5.24
N ASP A 77 -11.29 -13.30 4.35
CA ASP A 77 -10.98 -14.70 4.59
C ASP A 77 -10.07 -14.89 5.83
N LEU A 78 -9.04 -14.08 5.97
CA LEU A 78 -8.17 -14.11 7.15
C LEU A 78 -8.88 -13.68 8.43
N ALA A 79 -9.78 -12.71 8.34
CA ALA A 79 -10.60 -12.27 9.47
C ALA A 79 -11.55 -13.40 9.93
N GLN A 80 -12.16 -14.10 8.99
CA GLN A 80 -12.98 -15.27 9.28
C GLN A 80 -12.16 -16.40 9.96
N GLN A 81 -10.97 -16.68 9.48
CA GLN A 81 -10.04 -17.62 10.13
C GLN A 81 -9.61 -17.16 11.54
N ALA A 82 -9.61 -15.87 11.78
CA ALA A 82 -9.37 -15.30 13.11
C ALA A 82 -10.55 -15.43 14.06
N GLY A 83 -11.74 -15.81 13.58
CA GLY A 83 -12.98 -15.94 14.36
C GLY A 83 -13.86 -14.68 14.33
N LEU A 84 -13.66 -13.80 13.34
CA LEU A 84 -14.50 -12.62 13.10
C LEU A 84 -15.61 -12.95 12.09
N GLU A 85 -16.61 -12.10 12.05
CA GLU A 85 -17.70 -12.12 11.07
C GLU A 85 -17.51 -10.97 10.09
N PRO A 86 -16.80 -11.20 8.96
CA PRO A 86 -16.53 -10.16 7.98
C PRO A 86 -17.77 -9.86 7.13
N GLN A 87 -18.07 -8.58 6.93
CA GLN A 87 -19.14 -8.09 6.10
C GLN A 87 -18.60 -7.08 5.08
N PHE A 88 -18.82 -7.33 3.81
CA PHE A 88 -18.42 -6.37 2.78
C PHE A 88 -19.46 -5.28 2.60
N VAL A 89 -19.00 -4.04 2.43
CA VAL A 89 -19.78 -2.89 1.97
C VAL A 89 -18.97 -2.09 0.97
N ALA A 90 -19.52 -1.77 -0.19
CA ALA A 90 -18.84 -0.88 -1.12
C ALA A 90 -18.70 0.51 -0.51
N ILE A 91 -17.60 1.21 -0.80
CA ILE A 91 -17.29 2.49 -0.16
C ILE A 91 -18.38 3.54 -0.39
N ASP A 92 -18.97 3.56 -1.58
CA ASP A 92 -20.05 4.44 -1.99
C ASP A 92 -21.43 4.06 -1.42
N GLN A 93 -21.54 2.88 -0.82
CA GLN A 93 -22.78 2.39 -0.17
C GLN A 93 -22.77 2.60 1.35
N ILE A 94 -21.73 3.20 1.91
CA ILE A 94 -21.71 3.57 3.31
C ILE A 94 -22.57 4.81 3.52
N GLY A 95 -23.60 4.66 4.32
CA GLY A 95 -24.53 5.73 4.69
C GLY A 95 -24.28 6.30 6.09
N LEU A 96 -25.09 7.28 6.46
CA LEU A 96 -25.13 7.86 7.81
C LEU A 96 -26.56 7.79 8.33
N ASN A 97 -26.77 7.21 9.50
CA ASN A 97 -28.08 7.17 10.13
C ASN A 97 -28.43 8.49 10.84
N ALA A 98 -29.64 8.58 11.39
CA ALA A 98 -30.13 9.79 12.07
C ALA A 98 -29.30 10.16 13.32
N ASP A 99 -28.59 9.20 13.93
CA ASP A 99 -27.74 9.41 15.11
C ASP A 99 -26.31 9.80 14.72
N GLY A 100 -26.02 9.97 13.43
CA GLY A 100 -24.69 10.34 12.89
C GLY A 100 -23.70 9.18 12.90
N ARG A 101 -24.17 7.92 12.90
CA ARG A 101 -23.32 6.73 12.84
C ARG A 101 -23.29 6.18 11.42
N PHE A 102 -22.14 5.68 11.00
CA PHE A 102 -22.02 4.99 9.72
C PHE A 102 -22.82 3.68 9.71
N VAL A 103 -23.50 3.44 8.60
CA VAL A 103 -24.28 2.23 8.34
C VAL A 103 -23.95 1.67 6.95
N ASP A 104 -24.11 0.37 6.80
CA ASP A 104 -24.06 -0.29 5.51
C ASP A 104 -25.40 -0.17 4.74
N HIS A 105 -25.47 -0.80 3.56
CA HIS A 105 -26.65 -0.77 2.70
C HIS A 105 -27.89 -1.49 3.29
N GLU A 106 -27.71 -2.30 4.33
CA GLU A 106 -28.78 -2.96 5.10
C GLU A 106 -29.14 -2.19 6.39
N ASN A 107 -28.54 -1.01 6.61
CA ASN A 107 -28.67 -0.17 7.81
C ASN A 107 -28.05 -0.77 9.08
N TRP A 108 -27.14 -1.72 8.96
CA TRP A 108 -26.35 -2.17 10.11
C TRP A 108 -25.29 -1.13 10.47
N ILE A 109 -25.16 -0.87 11.77
CA ILE A 109 -24.16 0.10 12.24
C ILE A 109 -22.75 -0.46 12.05
N ILE A 110 -21.90 0.32 11.40
CA ILE A 110 -20.49 0.01 11.21
C ILE A 110 -19.70 0.42 12.46
N GLN A 111 -19.44 -0.54 13.34
CA GLN A 111 -18.66 -0.32 14.57
C GLN A 111 -17.16 -0.42 14.35
N ALA A 112 -16.74 -1.32 13.45
CA ALA A 112 -15.37 -1.51 13.05
C ALA A 112 -15.29 -1.74 11.55
N MET A 113 -14.31 -1.12 10.89
CA MET A 113 -14.17 -1.19 9.44
C MET A 113 -12.71 -1.21 9.02
N PHE A 114 -12.35 -2.19 8.19
CA PHE A 114 -11.20 -2.08 7.33
C PHE A 114 -11.62 -1.41 6.01
N LYS A 115 -10.86 -0.43 5.56
CA LYS A 115 -11.11 0.22 4.26
C LYS A 115 -9.88 0.24 3.38
N LEU A 116 -10.00 -0.24 2.17
CA LEU A 116 -9.03 -0.03 1.11
C LEU A 116 -9.44 1.21 0.30
N TYR A 117 -9.44 2.34 0.98
CA TYR A 117 -9.76 3.65 0.43
C TYR A 117 -8.83 4.67 1.07
N PRO A 118 -8.14 5.51 0.29
CA PRO A 118 -7.13 6.40 0.82
C PRO A 118 -7.65 7.41 1.84
N TRP A 119 -6.93 7.60 2.94
CA TRP A 119 -7.27 8.63 3.93
C TRP A 119 -7.30 10.03 3.34
N GLU A 120 -6.39 10.34 2.42
CA GLU A 120 -6.33 11.65 1.76
C GLU A 120 -7.55 11.93 0.88
N GLN A 121 -8.26 10.91 0.43
CA GLN A 121 -9.56 11.04 -0.25
C GLN A 121 -10.69 11.13 0.78
N MET A 122 -10.77 10.17 1.70
CA MET A 122 -11.81 10.12 2.72
C MET A 122 -11.91 11.42 3.56
N LEU A 123 -10.78 12.08 3.81
CA LEU A 123 -10.75 13.36 4.53
C LEU A 123 -11.14 14.58 3.68
N ARG A 124 -11.38 14.40 2.38
CA ARG A 124 -11.88 15.43 1.46
C ARG A 124 -13.33 15.20 1.04
N ASP A 125 -13.81 13.99 1.25
CA ASP A 125 -15.16 13.58 0.92
C ASP A 125 -16.15 13.92 2.05
N ASP A 126 -17.42 13.66 1.82
CA ASP A 126 -18.51 13.85 2.78
C ASP A 126 -18.33 13.03 4.07
N TYR A 127 -17.51 11.98 4.04
CA TYR A 127 -17.13 11.20 5.21
C TYR A 127 -16.32 11.98 6.27
N ALA A 128 -15.62 13.02 5.87
CA ALA A 128 -14.75 13.76 6.77
C ALA A 128 -15.50 14.40 7.94
N ALA A 129 -16.67 14.96 7.66
CA ALA A 129 -17.47 15.66 8.68
C ALA A 129 -17.98 14.74 9.81
N PRO A 130 -18.59 13.57 9.53
CA PRO A 130 -19.08 12.66 10.59
C PRO A 130 -17.99 11.83 11.25
N LEU A 131 -16.83 11.62 10.63
CA LEU A 131 -15.77 10.74 11.15
C LEU A 131 -15.42 10.95 12.64
N PRO A 132 -15.27 12.18 13.16
CA PRO A 132 -14.90 12.39 14.57
C PRO A 132 -15.96 11.95 15.57
N THR A 133 -17.21 11.85 15.17
CA THR A 133 -18.38 11.59 16.05
C THR A 133 -19.09 10.27 15.74
N ALA A 134 -18.78 9.62 14.63
CA ALA A 134 -19.49 8.42 14.15
C ALA A 134 -19.22 7.16 15.00
N ASP A 135 -18.32 7.22 15.99
CA ASP A 135 -17.96 6.11 16.87
C ASP A 135 -17.63 4.82 16.10
N VAL A 136 -16.78 4.97 15.08
CA VAL A 136 -16.31 3.88 14.23
C VAL A 136 -14.81 3.62 14.44
N ARG A 137 -14.45 2.37 14.64
CA ARG A 137 -13.05 1.94 14.69
C ARG A 137 -12.55 1.62 13.28
N VAL A 138 -11.72 2.47 12.72
CA VAL A 138 -11.18 2.26 11.39
C VAL A 138 -9.81 1.57 11.44
N LEU A 139 -9.65 0.54 10.66
CA LEU A 139 -8.40 -0.16 10.36
C LEU A 139 -7.98 0.24 8.94
N GLU A 140 -6.89 0.81 8.73
CA GLU A 140 -5.85 1.42 9.55
C GLU A 140 -6.30 2.76 10.16
N PRO A 141 -5.83 3.15 11.33
CA PRO A 141 -6.26 4.40 11.97
C PRO A 141 -5.77 5.65 11.21
N ALA A 142 -6.51 6.76 11.33
CA ALA A 142 -6.30 7.97 10.55
C ALA A 142 -4.88 8.56 10.63
N TRP A 143 -4.18 8.43 11.77
CA TRP A 143 -2.81 8.92 11.92
C TRP A 143 -1.82 8.24 10.97
N LYS A 144 -2.11 7.02 10.52
CA LYS A 144 -1.27 6.33 9.54
C LYS A 144 -1.29 6.96 8.14
N SER A 145 -2.20 7.90 7.89
CA SER A 145 -2.16 8.74 6.67
C SER A 145 -0.81 9.46 6.49
N ILE A 146 -0.09 9.71 7.60
CA ILE A 146 1.26 10.26 7.57
C ILE A 146 2.22 9.36 6.78
N LEU A 147 2.04 8.04 6.85
CA LEU A 147 2.89 7.07 6.17
C LEU A 147 2.65 7.01 4.65
N SER A 148 1.46 7.39 4.18
CA SER A 148 1.15 7.48 2.76
C SER A 148 1.57 8.82 2.13
N ASN A 149 1.90 9.82 2.96
CA ASN A 149 2.34 11.14 2.52
C ASN A 149 3.87 11.19 2.41
N LYS A 150 4.37 11.44 1.21
CA LYS A 150 5.83 11.53 0.95
C LYS A 150 6.52 12.69 1.68
N ALA A 151 5.76 13.64 2.26
CA ALA A 151 6.32 14.66 3.15
C ALA A 151 7.08 14.06 4.35
N ILE A 152 6.79 12.82 4.72
CA ILE A 152 7.54 12.13 5.78
C ILE A 152 9.02 11.97 5.43
N LEU A 153 9.38 11.85 4.14
CA LEU A 153 10.76 11.61 3.73
C LEU A 153 11.71 12.78 4.03
N PRO A 154 11.39 14.05 3.67
CA PRO A 154 12.16 15.21 4.12
C PRO A 154 12.24 15.33 5.64
N LEU A 155 11.16 15.08 6.36
CA LEU A 155 11.13 15.17 7.83
C LEU A 155 12.00 14.09 8.49
N LEU A 156 12.00 12.88 7.95
CA LEU A 156 12.90 11.81 8.42
C LEU A 156 14.35 12.13 8.11
N TRP A 157 14.64 12.67 6.92
CA TRP A 157 15.98 13.08 6.55
C TRP A 157 16.50 14.20 7.45
N GLU A 158 15.70 15.20 7.75
CA GLU A 158 16.07 16.28 8.68
C GLU A 158 16.44 15.74 10.07
N ARG A 159 15.63 14.78 10.59
CA ARG A 159 15.83 14.21 11.92
C ARG A 159 16.95 13.17 12.00
N HIS A 160 17.18 12.44 10.92
CA HIS A 160 18.07 11.28 10.87
C HIS A 160 19.03 11.38 9.69
N LYS A 161 19.61 12.56 9.50
CA LYS A 161 20.54 12.85 8.41
C LYS A 161 21.68 11.86 8.40
N GLY A 162 21.92 11.25 7.23
CA GLY A 162 22.98 10.25 7.06
C GLY A 162 22.62 8.83 7.51
N HIS A 163 21.37 8.58 7.90
CA HIS A 163 20.94 7.21 8.21
C HIS A 163 21.01 6.31 6.96
N PRO A 164 21.63 5.11 7.04
CA PRO A 164 21.93 4.28 5.87
C PRO A 164 20.70 3.82 5.07
N ASN A 165 19.53 3.77 5.71
CA ASN A 165 18.28 3.37 5.07
C ASN A 165 17.41 4.55 4.62
N LEU A 166 17.92 5.79 4.66
CA LEU A 166 17.23 6.98 4.21
C LEU A 166 17.97 7.63 3.06
N LEU A 167 17.27 7.90 1.98
CA LEU A 167 17.76 8.76 0.92
C LEU A 167 17.54 10.23 1.30
N GLU A 168 18.51 11.06 0.98
CA GLU A 168 18.43 12.50 1.13
C GLU A 168 17.17 13.05 0.42
N ALA A 169 16.37 13.82 1.15
CA ALA A 169 15.10 14.34 0.64
C ALA A 169 14.78 15.72 1.20
N TYR A 170 14.17 16.57 0.37
CA TYR A 170 13.77 17.94 0.71
C TYR A 170 12.39 18.27 0.13
N PHE A 171 11.69 19.20 0.75
CA PHE A 171 10.55 19.83 0.11
C PHE A 171 11.03 20.65 -1.11
N GLU A 172 10.26 20.63 -2.18
CA GLU A 172 10.61 21.44 -3.35
C GLU A 172 10.57 22.93 -2.98
N GLY A 173 11.65 23.64 -3.31
CA GLY A 173 11.88 25.02 -2.90
C GLY A 173 12.70 25.19 -1.62
N ASP A 174 12.98 24.14 -0.87
CA ASP A 174 13.90 24.18 0.27
C ASP A 174 15.34 24.44 -0.23
N PRO A 175 16.08 25.38 0.36
CA PRO A 175 17.49 25.64 -0.02
C PRO A 175 18.38 24.40 0.06
N GLY A 176 18.13 23.49 1.01
CA GLY A 176 18.86 22.25 1.18
C GLY A 176 18.82 21.33 -0.04
N GLN A 177 17.80 21.43 -0.89
CA GLN A 177 17.68 20.63 -2.12
C GLN A 177 18.87 20.80 -3.09
N ALA A 178 19.63 21.88 -2.96
CA ALA A 178 20.81 22.14 -3.79
C ALA A 178 21.88 21.07 -3.63
N THR A 179 21.92 20.37 -2.49
CA THR A 179 22.86 19.26 -2.25
C THR A 179 22.60 18.05 -3.14
N LEU A 180 21.38 17.89 -3.66
CA LEU A 180 21.02 16.82 -4.59
C LEU A 180 21.67 17.00 -5.98
N GLY A 181 22.19 18.19 -6.27
CA GLY A 181 22.78 18.50 -7.57
C GLY A 181 21.75 18.40 -8.70
N ASN A 182 22.19 17.80 -9.82
CA ASN A 182 21.40 17.72 -11.05
C ASN A 182 20.72 16.36 -11.26
N SER A 183 20.80 15.45 -10.27
CA SER A 183 20.19 14.10 -10.40
C SER A 183 19.36 13.80 -9.16
N TYR A 184 18.06 13.75 -9.33
CA TYR A 184 17.09 13.53 -8.24
C TYR A 184 15.76 12.99 -8.79
N VAL A 185 14.91 12.51 -7.90
CA VAL A 185 13.54 12.12 -8.22
C VAL A 185 12.59 13.14 -7.59
N ARG A 186 11.73 13.71 -8.43
CA ARG A 186 10.66 14.63 -8.04
C ARG A 186 9.36 13.85 -7.85
N LYS A 187 8.72 14.00 -6.69
CA LYS A 187 7.53 13.23 -6.32
C LYS A 187 6.47 14.15 -5.71
N PRO A 188 5.17 14.05 -6.10
CA PRO A 188 4.12 14.76 -5.36
C PRO A 188 3.97 14.18 -3.96
N LEU A 189 3.46 14.96 -3.00
CA LEU A 189 3.28 14.52 -1.62
C LEU A 189 2.38 13.28 -1.53
N PHE A 190 1.31 13.28 -2.29
CA PHE A 190 0.42 12.13 -2.46
C PHE A 190 0.54 11.64 -3.90
N SER A 191 0.82 10.39 -4.07
CA SER A 191 0.70 9.67 -5.35
C SER A 191 0.88 8.17 -5.10
N ARG A 192 0.39 7.38 -6.02
CA ARG A 192 0.48 5.93 -6.01
C ARG A 192 1.06 5.45 -7.33
N GLU A 193 1.66 4.27 -7.34
CA GLU A 193 2.03 3.56 -8.57
C GLU A 193 2.87 4.41 -9.54
N GLY A 194 3.75 5.23 -8.99
CA GLY A 194 4.61 6.09 -9.79
C GLY A 194 3.93 7.33 -10.38
N ALA A 195 2.61 7.50 -10.23
CA ALA A 195 1.87 8.60 -10.82
C ALA A 195 2.49 9.97 -10.48
N ASN A 196 2.67 10.81 -11.51
CA ASN A 196 3.30 12.13 -11.43
C ASN A 196 4.72 12.14 -10.80
N VAL A 197 5.42 11.00 -10.80
CA VAL A 197 6.83 10.91 -10.43
C VAL A 197 7.69 11.21 -11.65
N GLU A 198 8.72 12.03 -11.46
CA GLU A 198 9.67 12.42 -12.48
C GLU A 198 11.10 12.16 -11.99
N LEU A 199 11.87 11.46 -12.81
CA LEU A 199 13.28 11.21 -12.59
C LEU A 199 14.10 12.19 -13.42
N ILE A 200 14.89 13.02 -12.74
CA ILE A 200 15.81 13.96 -13.34
C ILE A 200 17.21 13.36 -13.24
N ASP A 201 17.90 13.24 -14.36
CA ASP A 201 19.29 12.81 -14.40
C ASP A 201 20.13 13.81 -15.21
N ARG A 202 21.22 14.29 -14.61
CA ARG A 202 22.10 15.33 -15.17
C ARG A 202 21.34 16.57 -15.69
N GLY A 203 20.28 16.95 -14.98
CA GLY A 203 19.48 18.14 -15.27
C GLY A 203 18.44 17.97 -16.37
N VAL A 204 18.23 16.77 -16.89
CA VAL A 204 17.19 16.46 -17.88
C VAL A 204 16.17 15.47 -17.31
N SER A 205 14.93 15.57 -17.76
CA SER A 205 13.90 14.59 -17.45
C SER A 205 14.22 13.30 -18.20
N ALA A 206 14.69 12.29 -17.48
CA ALA A 206 15.13 11.03 -18.04
C ALA A 206 13.97 10.02 -18.12
N GLU A 207 13.04 10.09 -17.16
CA GLU A 207 11.83 9.27 -17.12
C GLU A 207 10.75 10.01 -16.33
N ALA A 208 9.50 9.98 -16.80
CA ALA A 208 8.37 10.56 -16.12
C ALA A 208 7.10 9.71 -16.31
N VAL A 209 6.31 9.60 -15.26
CA VAL A 209 4.94 9.09 -15.30
C VAL A 209 4.00 10.26 -15.08
N VAL A 210 3.29 10.66 -16.13
CA VAL A 210 2.47 11.88 -16.15
C VAL A 210 1.03 11.62 -15.72
N ASP A 211 0.58 10.36 -15.73
CA ASP A 211 -0.78 9.97 -15.40
C ASP A 211 -1.09 10.02 -13.90
N GLY A 212 -2.34 10.34 -13.59
CA GLY A 212 -2.87 10.45 -12.24
C GLY A 212 -3.13 11.89 -11.80
N GLY A 213 -4.22 12.14 -11.13
CA GLY A 213 -4.67 13.46 -10.66
C GLY A 213 -3.83 14.11 -9.55
N TYR A 214 -2.58 13.67 -9.33
CA TYR A 214 -1.72 14.09 -8.22
C TYR A 214 -0.78 15.26 -8.56
N GLY A 215 -0.73 15.69 -9.80
CA GLY A 215 0.17 16.76 -10.26
C GLY A 215 -0.14 18.16 -9.72
N GLN A 216 -1.28 18.34 -9.05
CA GLN A 216 -1.80 19.61 -8.53
C GLN A 216 -1.42 19.82 -7.06
N GLY A 217 -0.18 19.87 -6.68
CA GLY A 217 0.15 19.96 -5.27
C GLY A 217 1.61 20.31 -5.00
N ARG A 218 2.00 20.09 -3.75
CA ARG A 218 3.39 20.23 -3.32
C ARG A 218 4.17 18.98 -3.68
N PHE A 219 5.46 19.18 -3.92
CA PHE A 219 6.38 18.11 -4.27
C PHE A 219 7.53 18.02 -3.27
N ILE A 220 8.20 16.89 -3.30
CA ILE A 220 9.51 16.68 -2.71
C ILE A 220 10.53 16.37 -3.80
N ARG A 221 11.80 16.62 -3.51
CA ARG A 221 12.94 16.08 -4.26
C ARG A 221 13.71 15.12 -3.39
N GLN A 222 14.05 13.98 -3.91
CA GLN A 222 14.80 12.94 -3.23
C GLN A 222 15.99 12.54 -4.07
N ALA A 223 17.10 12.21 -3.42
CA ALA A 223 18.30 11.72 -4.10
C ALA A 223 17.95 10.57 -5.05
N LEU A 224 18.48 10.64 -6.26
CA LEU A 224 18.38 9.56 -7.22
C LEU A 224 19.23 8.39 -6.72
N HIS A 225 18.62 7.23 -6.61
CA HIS A 225 19.28 5.97 -6.33
C HIS A 225 18.91 4.96 -7.40
N ASP A 226 19.90 4.37 -8.03
CA ASP A 226 19.67 3.36 -9.05
C ASP A 226 19.19 2.08 -8.39
N THR A 227 18.07 1.58 -8.89
CA THR A 227 17.55 0.29 -8.47
C THR A 227 18.38 -0.85 -9.09
N PRO A 228 18.57 -1.98 -8.39
CA PRO A 228 19.23 -3.13 -8.97
C PRO A 228 18.58 -3.53 -10.27
N ARG A 229 19.40 -3.87 -11.26
CA ARG A 229 18.94 -4.34 -12.56
C ARG A 229 19.37 -5.79 -12.76
N PHE A 230 18.40 -6.62 -13.11
CA PHE A 230 18.61 -8.02 -13.50
C PHE A 230 18.05 -8.21 -14.90
N ASP A 231 18.89 -8.67 -15.81
CA ASP A 231 18.60 -8.69 -17.24
C ASP A 231 18.10 -7.32 -17.73
N ASP A 232 16.86 -7.23 -18.15
CA ASP A 232 16.24 -6.00 -18.66
C ASP A 232 15.27 -5.34 -17.68
N ALA A 233 15.22 -5.80 -16.42
CA ALA A 233 14.28 -5.31 -15.43
C ALA A 233 14.97 -4.65 -14.22
N HIS A 234 14.45 -3.51 -13.80
CA HIS A 234 14.73 -2.88 -12.53
C HIS A 234 13.88 -3.52 -11.43
N VAL A 235 14.48 -3.86 -10.29
CA VAL A 235 13.81 -4.58 -9.20
C VAL A 235 13.65 -3.70 -7.99
N ILE A 236 12.44 -3.73 -7.41
CA ILE A 236 12.12 -3.09 -6.13
C ILE A 236 11.64 -4.14 -5.15
N VAL A 237 12.15 -4.04 -3.92
CA VAL A 237 11.77 -4.89 -2.80
C VAL A 237 10.77 -4.13 -1.93
N GLY A 238 9.60 -4.72 -1.71
CA GLY A 238 8.61 -4.28 -0.75
C GLY A 238 8.68 -5.13 0.52
N SER A 239 8.63 -4.49 1.69
CA SER A 239 8.55 -5.18 2.97
C SER A 239 7.17 -5.03 3.58
N TRP A 240 6.63 -6.10 4.13
CA TRP A 240 5.39 -6.12 4.87
C TRP A 240 5.65 -6.11 6.37
N VAL A 241 4.93 -5.25 7.06
CA VAL A 241 4.95 -5.16 8.52
C VAL A 241 3.52 -5.31 9.02
N VAL A 242 3.29 -6.27 9.92
CA VAL A 242 1.99 -6.48 10.57
C VAL A 242 2.14 -6.24 12.07
N GLY A 243 1.42 -5.25 12.58
CA GLY A 243 1.75 -4.72 13.89
C GLY A 243 3.11 -4.03 13.85
N ASP A 244 4.07 -4.54 14.62
CA ASP A 244 5.44 -4.03 14.67
C ASP A 244 6.45 -5.09 14.19
N GLU A 245 5.98 -6.15 13.51
CA GLU A 245 6.79 -7.28 13.09
C GLU A 245 6.88 -7.40 11.57
N PRO A 246 8.06 -7.71 11.01
CA PRO A 246 8.20 -8.01 9.60
C PRO A 246 7.41 -9.28 9.26
N ALA A 247 6.62 -9.22 8.21
CA ALA A 247 5.68 -10.28 7.86
C ALA A 247 5.92 -10.95 6.51
N GLY A 248 6.67 -10.28 5.64
CA GLY A 248 6.92 -10.81 4.31
C GLY A 248 7.66 -9.83 3.42
N MET A 249 8.04 -10.33 2.26
CA MET A 249 8.74 -9.58 1.23
C MET A 249 8.02 -9.78 -0.10
N SER A 250 7.89 -8.71 -0.87
CA SER A 250 7.43 -8.74 -2.25
C SER A 250 8.49 -8.17 -3.18
N LEU A 251 8.54 -8.66 -4.40
CA LEU A 251 9.39 -8.13 -5.46
C LEU A 251 8.52 -7.60 -6.58
N ARG A 252 8.88 -6.42 -7.08
CA ARG A 252 8.31 -5.85 -8.31
C ARG A 252 9.43 -5.59 -9.30
N GLU A 253 9.16 -5.84 -10.56
CA GLU A 253 10.10 -5.55 -11.63
C GLU A 253 9.43 -4.76 -12.76
N ASP A 254 10.18 -3.86 -13.35
CA ASP A 254 9.77 -3.02 -14.49
C ASP A 254 10.95 -2.78 -15.43
N ALA A 255 10.68 -2.55 -16.70
CA ALA A 255 11.70 -2.14 -17.64
C ALA A 255 12.19 -0.71 -17.38
N GLY A 256 11.34 0.14 -16.81
CA GLY A 256 11.68 1.50 -16.35
C GLY A 256 12.18 1.53 -14.92
N ARG A 257 12.79 2.65 -14.53
CA ARG A 257 13.25 2.90 -13.15
C ARG A 257 12.13 3.36 -12.21
N ILE A 258 11.01 3.81 -12.78
CA ILE A 258 9.81 4.19 -12.01
C ILE A 258 8.86 3.01 -11.98
N THR A 259 8.59 2.50 -10.79
CA THR A 259 7.61 1.41 -10.58
C THR A 259 6.19 1.95 -10.82
N ARG A 260 5.42 1.24 -11.65
CA ARG A 260 4.07 1.60 -12.08
C ARG A 260 3.05 0.57 -11.61
N ASP A 261 1.77 0.81 -11.84
CA ASP A 261 0.69 -0.16 -11.68
C ASP A 261 0.91 -1.40 -12.56
N THR A 262 1.43 -1.20 -13.76
CA THR A 262 1.77 -2.26 -14.73
C THR A 262 3.04 -3.04 -14.41
N SER A 263 3.81 -2.65 -13.40
CA SER A 263 5.02 -3.35 -12.98
C SER A 263 4.69 -4.75 -12.47
N ARG A 264 5.46 -5.74 -12.91
CA ARG A 264 5.20 -7.15 -12.59
C ARG A 264 5.55 -7.46 -11.14
N PHE A 265 4.69 -8.18 -10.47
CA PHE A 265 5.04 -8.84 -9.23
C PHE A 265 5.72 -10.18 -9.49
N VAL A 266 6.81 -10.43 -8.81
CA VAL A 266 7.62 -11.63 -8.96
C VAL A 266 7.68 -12.36 -7.63
N PRO A 267 7.29 -13.63 -7.57
CA PRO A 267 7.47 -14.44 -6.37
C PRO A 267 8.96 -14.66 -6.10
N HIS A 268 9.32 -14.71 -4.83
CA HIS A 268 10.69 -14.99 -4.40
C HIS A 268 10.77 -16.34 -3.69
N PHE A 269 11.95 -16.88 -3.65
CA PHE A 269 12.31 -17.98 -2.75
C PHE A 269 13.75 -17.78 -2.27
N ILE A 270 14.05 -18.34 -1.12
CA ILE A 270 15.35 -18.29 -0.46
C ILE A 270 15.92 -19.70 -0.45
N ARG A 271 17.18 -19.83 -0.85
CA ARG A 271 17.96 -21.06 -0.71
C ARG A 271 19.17 -20.76 0.17
N ASP A 272 19.55 -21.75 0.95
CA ASP A 272 20.82 -21.76 1.72
C ASP A 272 22.02 -21.79 0.79
#